data_44ffad71cd2c0b1884723207a3aeed52
#
_entry.id   44ffad71cd2c0b1884723207a3aeed52
#
_cell.length_a   1.000
_cell.length_b   1.000
_cell.length_c   1.000
_cell.angle_alpha   90.00
_cell.angle_beta   90.00
_cell.angle_gamma   90.00
#
_symmetry.space_group_name_H-M   'P 1'
#
loop_
_entity.id
_entity.type
_entity.pdbx_description
1 polymer ?
#
loop_
_entity_poly.entity_id
_entity_poly.type
_entity_poly.pdbx_seq_one_letter_code
_entity_poly.pdbx_strand_id
1 'polypeptide(L)'
;MVAKRPSAHHGPLMFYRFAKPFLFMLEAETAHRLTIQALKAYPQSVALSPDPQLAIQVAGLSFPNPVGLAPGFDKNAEVVHAMSSLGFGFAEVGTLTPRPQVGNPRPRLFRLVEDE
;
A
#
# COMPACT_ATOMS: atom_id res chain seq x y z
N MET A 1 -32.70 5.94 -16.53
CA MET A 1 -31.49 6.63 -16.98
C MET A 1 -30.31 5.80 -16.49
N VAL A 2 -29.71 4.96 -17.36
CA VAL A 2 -28.63 4.02 -16.97
C VAL A 2 -27.33 4.79 -17.00
N ALA A 3 -26.69 4.94 -15.84
CA ALA A 3 -25.39 5.59 -15.73
C ALA A 3 -24.33 4.74 -16.48
N LYS A 4 -23.67 5.37 -17.44
CA LYS A 4 -22.59 4.79 -18.24
C LYS A 4 -21.41 4.49 -17.29
N ARG A 5 -21.08 3.20 -17.08
CA ARG A 5 -19.90 2.79 -16.31
C ARG A 5 -18.65 3.37 -17.00
N PRO A 6 -17.74 3.99 -16.24
CA PRO A 6 -16.47 4.44 -16.81
C PRO A 6 -15.68 3.22 -17.31
N SER A 7 -15.07 3.36 -18.48
CA SER A 7 -14.22 2.33 -19.11
C SER A 7 -13.08 1.98 -18.17
N ALA A 8 -12.91 0.70 -17.87
CA ALA A 8 -11.81 0.17 -17.08
C ALA A 8 -10.47 0.56 -17.71
N HIS A 9 -9.68 1.34 -17.00
CA HIS A 9 -8.28 1.60 -17.37
C HIS A 9 -7.45 0.33 -17.18
N HIS A 10 -7.21 -0.41 -18.27
CA HIS A 10 -6.42 -1.64 -18.26
C HIS A 10 -4.89 -1.43 -18.14
N GLY A 11 -4.42 -0.17 -18.08
CA GLY A 11 -2.99 0.16 -18.08
C GLY A 11 -2.18 -0.40 -16.89
N PRO A 12 -2.57 -0.18 -15.62
CA PRO A 12 -1.76 -0.59 -14.47
C PRO A 12 -1.70 -2.11 -14.26
N LEU A 13 -2.77 -2.84 -14.61
CA LEU A 13 -2.83 -4.30 -14.49
C LEU A 13 -1.90 -5.02 -15.48
N MET A 14 -1.73 -4.49 -16.68
CA MET A 14 -0.84 -5.06 -17.69
C MET A 14 0.63 -4.92 -17.24
N PHE A 15 1.01 -3.74 -16.74
CA PHE A 15 2.37 -3.52 -16.22
C PHE A 15 2.70 -4.47 -15.05
N TYR A 16 1.77 -4.67 -14.12
CA TYR A 16 1.95 -5.60 -13.01
C TYR A 16 2.19 -7.04 -13.47
N ARG A 17 1.45 -7.53 -14.47
CA ARG A 17 1.64 -8.89 -15.02
C ARG A 17 3.04 -9.11 -15.59
N PHE A 18 3.65 -8.10 -16.20
CA PHE A 18 5.03 -8.17 -16.66
C PHE A 18 6.05 -8.01 -15.55
N ALA A 19 5.78 -7.17 -14.56
CA ALA A 19 6.68 -6.92 -13.44
C ALA A 19 6.67 -8.07 -12.41
N LYS A 20 5.52 -8.78 -12.24
CA LYS A 20 5.34 -9.86 -11.25
C LYS A 20 6.46 -10.90 -11.28
N PRO A 21 6.83 -11.55 -12.42
CA PRO A 21 7.85 -12.58 -12.43
C PRO A 21 9.22 -12.06 -11.96
N PHE A 22 9.58 -10.83 -12.32
CA PHE A 22 10.85 -10.22 -11.87
C PHE A 22 10.84 -9.89 -10.39
N LEU A 23 9.71 -9.38 -9.87
CA LEU A 23 9.55 -9.11 -8.44
C LEU A 23 9.59 -10.40 -7.60
N PHE A 24 9.09 -11.50 -8.16
CA PHE A 24 9.07 -12.80 -7.48
C PHE A 24 10.43 -13.52 -7.51
N MET A 25 11.34 -13.14 -8.40
CA MET A 25 12.74 -13.61 -8.37
C MET A 25 13.55 -12.96 -7.24
N LEU A 26 13.12 -11.81 -6.73
CA LEU A 26 13.78 -11.16 -5.61
C LEU A 26 13.36 -11.83 -4.30
N GLU A 27 14.29 -11.89 -3.35
CA GLU A 27 13.99 -12.25 -1.97
C GLU A 27 12.92 -11.29 -1.41
N ALA A 28 11.97 -11.82 -0.62
CA ALA A 28 10.75 -11.11 -0.24
C ALA A 28 11.02 -9.79 0.53
N GLU A 29 11.99 -9.79 1.46
CA GLU A 29 12.36 -8.58 2.22
C GLU A 29 13.04 -7.54 1.32
N THR A 30 13.85 -7.99 0.36
CA THR A 30 14.50 -7.10 -0.63
C THR A 30 13.45 -6.43 -1.53
N ALA A 31 12.49 -7.20 -2.06
CA ALA A 31 11.39 -6.64 -2.84
C ALA A 31 10.56 -5.63 -2.06
N HIS A 32 10.24 -5.92 -0.80
CA HIS A 32 9.54 -4.99 0.10
C HIS A 32 10.33 -3.69 0.29
N ARG A 33 11.63 -3.75 0.58
CA ARG A 33 12.48 -2.57 0.75
C ARG A 33 12.57 -1.72 -0.52
N LEU A 34 12.70 -2.34 -1.69
CA LEU A 34 12.69 -1.64 -2.97
C LEU A 34 11.35 -0.95 -3.22
N THR A 35 10.24 -1.58 -2.85
CA THR A 35 8.91 -0.98 -2.95
C THR A 35 8.79 0.25 -2.05
N ILE A 36 9.26 0.19 -0.80
CA ILE A 36 9.29 1.36 0.10
C ILE A 36 10.13 2.51 -0.51
N GLN A 37 11.31 2.21 -1.08
CA GLN A 37 12.14 3.24 -1.71
C GLN A 37 11.47 3.86 -2.95
N ALA A 38 10.81 3.05 -3.77
CA ALA A 38 10.06 3.54 -4.93
C ALA A 38 8.89 4.44 -4.49
N LEU A 39 8.19 4.08 -3.42
CA LEU A 39 7.09 4.87 -2.86
C LEU A 39 7.55 6.19 -2.23
N LYS A 40 8.77 6.25 -1.65
CA LYS A 40 9.36 7.52 -1.20
C LYS A 40 9.58 8.51 -2.35
N ALA A 41 9.92 7.99 -3.52
CA ALA A 41 10.11 8.80 -4.74
C ALA A 41 8.79 9.06 -5.49
N TYR A 42 7.66 8.47 -5.05
CA TYR A 42 6.37 8.63 -5.70
C TYR A 42 5.84 10.06 -5.53
N PRO A 43 5.40 10.73 -6.62
CA PRO A 43 4.88 12.09 -6.53
C PRO A 43 3.65 12.15 -5.61
N GLN A 44 3.76 12.92 -4.52
CA GLN A 44 2.68 13.08 -3.54
C GLN A 44 1.56 14.02 -4.03
N SER A 45 1.75 14.66 -5.18
CA SER A 45 0.81 15.62 -5.77
C SER A 45 -0.40 14.99 -6.46
N VAL A 46 -0.43 13.68 -6.62
CA VAL A 46 -1.55 12.95 -7.23
C VAL A 46 -2.47 12.42 -6.13
N ALA A 47 -3.00 13.31 -5.29
CA ALA A 47 -4.10 12.93 -4.42
C ALA A 47 -5.31 12.61 -5.30
N LEU A 48 -5.78 11.38 -5.28
CA LEU A 48 -7.06 11.03 -5.89
C LEU A 48 -8.14 11.86 -5.17
N SER A 49 -9.00 12.54 -5.94
CA SER A 49 -10.12 13.26 -5.34
C SER A 49 -11.01 12.27 -4.60
N PRO A 50 -11.22 12.45 -3.27
CA PRO A 50 -12.04 11.52 -2.50
C PRO A 50 -13.46 11.51 -3.07
N ASP A 51 -14.05 10.32 -3.22
CA ASP A 51 -15.47 10.18 -3.51
C ASP A 51 -16.25 10.43 -2.21
N PRO A 52 -17.09 11.49 -2.12
CA PRO A 52 -17.85 11.79 -0.92
C PRO A 52 -18.77 10.65 -0.47
N GLN A 53 -19.19 9.76 -1.39
CA GLN A 53 -20.03 8.61 -1.07
C GLN A 53 -19.28 7.52 -0.29
N LEU A 54 -17.95 7.52 -0.34
CA LEU A 54 -17.10 6.56 0.38
C LEU A 54 -16.64 7.10 1.72
N ALA A 55 -16.87 8.37 2.03
CA ALA A 55 -16.45 8.97 3.29
C ALA A 55 -17.19 8.34 4.47
N ILE A 56 -16.44 8.01 5.51
CA ILE A 56 -16.99 7.41 6.75
C ILE A 56 -16.49 8.13 7.99
N GLN A 57 -17.29 8.03 9.07
CA GLN A 57 -16.89 8.47 10.41
C GLN A 57 -16.86 7.29 11.36
N VAL A 58 -15.76 7.11 12.07
CA VAL A 58 -15.58 6.04 13.06
C VAL A 58 -14.90 6.63 14.29
N ALA A 59 -15.50 6.45 15.48
CA ALA A 59 -14.95 6.91 16.76
C ALA A 59 -14.55 8.40 16.77
N GLY A 60 -15.32 9.27 16.08
CA GLY A 60 -15.04 10.71 15.99
C GLY A 60 -13.98 11.09 14.95
N LEU A 61 -13.40 10.14 14.25
CA LEU A 61 -12.46 10.36 13.14
C LEU A 61 -13.16 10.28 11.79
N SER A 62 -12.80 11.17 10.87
CA SER A 62 -13.31 11.17 9.49
C SER A 62 -12.29 10.57 8.55
N PHE A 63 -12.72 9.59 7.75
CA PHE A 63 -11.90 8.94 6.74
C PHE A 63 -12.49 9.18 5.35
N PRO A 64 -11.66 9.44 4.33
CA PRO A 64 -12.13 9.67 2.96
C PRO A 64 -12.73 8.41 2.31
N ASN A 65 -12.37 7.22 2.79
CA ASN A 65 -12.95 5.93 2.42
C ASN A 65 -12.59 4.85 3.46
N PRO A 66 -13.29 3.70 3.46
CA PRO A 66 -13.09 2.64 4.43
C PRO A 66 -11.89 1.71 4.15
N VAL A 67 -11.13 1.92 3.07
CA VAL A 67 -10.01 1.06 2.70
C VAL A 67 -8.72 1.59 3.31
N GLY A 68 -8.11 0.82 4.18
CA GLY A 68 -6.85 1.17 4.83
C GLY A 68 -5.72 0.21 4.49
N LEU A 69 -4.49 0.70 4.61
CA LEU A 69 -3.31 -0.17 4.58
C LEU A 69 -3.13 -0.81 5.95
N ALA A 70 -3.08 -2.14 5.99
CA ALA A 70 -2.85 -2.91 7.21
C ALA A 70 -1.43 -2.71 7.77
N PRO A 71 -1.22 -2.94 9.09
CA PRO A 71 0.09 -2.83 9.71
C PRO A 71 1.07 -3.88 9.16
N GLY A 72 2.36 -3.54 9.20
CA GLY A 72 3.45 -4.43 8.77
C GLY A 72 4.04 -4.10 7.41
N PHE A 73 3.32 -3.38 6.54
CA PHE A 73 3.90 -2.87 5.30
C PHE A 73 4.82 -1.67 5.55
N ASP A 74 4.30 -0.61 6.15
CA ASP A 74 5.07 0.58 6.53
C ASP A 74 5.32 0.62 8.03
N LYS A 75 6.29 -0.17 8.49
CA LYS A 75 6.57 -0.31 9.93
C LYS A 75 7.09 0.96 10.59
N ASN A 76 7.74 1.82 9.80
CA ASN A 76 8.46 3.00 10.30
C ASN A 76 7.79 4.32 9.88
N ALA A 77 6.58 4.30 9.32
CA ALA A 77 5.87 5.48 8.81
C ALA A 77 6.68 6.24 7.71
N GLU A 78 7.33 5.51 6.81
CA GLU A 78 8.21 6.07 5.79
C GLU A 78 7.44 6.54 4.54
N VAL A 79 6.25 5.99 4.28
CA VAL A 79 5.50 6.19 3.03
C VAL A 79 4.00 6.47 3.23
N VAL A 80 3.59 6.95 4.39
CA VAL A 80 2.17 7.25 4.72
C VAL A 80 1.52 8.17 3.68
N HIS A 81 2.23 9.24 3.26
CA HIS A 81 1.71 10.16 2.25
C HIS A 81 1.54 9.51 0.88
N ALA A 82 2.46 8.62 0.49
CA ALA A 82 2.33 7.86 -0.75
C ALA A 82 1.10 6.95 -0.71
N MET A 83 0.77 6.35 0.43
CA MET A 83 -0.43 5.54 0.60
C MET A 83 -1.70 6.35 0.37
N SER A 84 -1.80 7.56 0.92
CA SER A 84 -2.92 8.46 0.66
C SER A 84 -3.02 8.83 -0.82
N SER A 85 -1.89 9.06 -1.50
CA SER A 85 -1.84 9.35 -2.94
C SER A 85 -2.25 8.15 -3.81
N LEU A 86 -2.09 6.92 -3.29
CA LEU A 86 -2.58 5.68 -3.93
C LEU A 86 -4.06 5.38 -3.66
N GLY A 87 -4.73 6.23 -2.85
CA GLY A 87 -6.17 6.13 -2.60
C GLY A 87 -6.56 5.43 -1.30
N PHE A 88 -5.62 5.05 -0.44
CA PHE A 88 -5.97 4.55 0.89
C PHE A 88 -6.56 5.67 1.76
N GLY A 89 -7.64 5.38 2.46
CA GLY A 89 -8.29 6.30 3.41
C GLY A 89 -7.50 6.49 4.69
N PHE A 90 -6.70 5.49 5.06
CA PHE A 90 -5.79 5.53 6.21
C PHE A 90 -4.67 4.49 6.04
N ALA A 91 -3.64 4.61 6.85
CA ALA A 91 -2.58 3.61 6.94
C ALA A 91 -2.27 3.34 8.41
N GLU A 92 -2.13 2.07 8.76
CA GLU A 92 -1.68 1.65 10.07
C GLU A 92 -0.18 1.35 10.00
N VAL A 93 0.60 2.03 10.86
CA VAL A 93 2.06 1.92 10.91
C VAL A 93 2.50 1.20 12.19
N GLY A 94 3.67 0.64 12.17
CA GLY A 94 4.25 -0.02 13.36
C GLY A 94 4.31 -1.55 13.25
N THR A 95 4.48 -2.20 14.37
CA THR A 95 4.40 -1.79 15.78
C THR A 95 5.54 -0.84 16.16
N LEU A 96 5.20 0.24 16.85
CA LEU A 96 6.19 1.16 17.42
C LEU A 96 6.62 0.67 18.81
N THR A 97 7.91 0.62 19.07
CA THR A 97 8.47 0.23 20.36
C THR A 97 9.23 1.40 20.97
N PRO A 98 9.21 1.57 22.32
CA PRO A 98 9.91 2.68 22.99
C PRO A 98 11.43 2.65 22.80
N ARG A 99 11.98 1.49 22.48
CA ARG A 99 13.40 1.29 22.16
C ARG A 99 13.54 0.54 20.85
N PRO A 100 14.56 0.87 20.02
CA PRO A 100 14.86 0.12 18.80
C PRO A 100 15.08 -1.37 19.10
N GLN A 101 14.52 -2.23 18.25
CA GLN A 101 14.71 -3.68 18.35
C GLN A 101 15.34 -4.20 17.05
N VAL A 102 16.26 -5.12 17.18
CA VAL A 102 16.97 -5.71 16.02
C VAL A 102 16.02 -6.53 15.15
N GLY A 103 14.95 -7.05 15.75
CA GLY A 103 14.00 -7.95 15.08
C GLY A 103 14.56 -9.38 14.97
N ASN A 104 13.79 -10.24 14.30
CA ASN A 104 14.16 -11.64 14.10
C ASN A 104 15.35 -11.78 13.12
N PRO A 105 16.16 -12.87 13.21
CA PRO A 105 17.15 -13.23 12.21
C PRO A 105 16.52 -13.34 10.81
N ARG A 106 17.30 -13.07 9.79
CA ARG A 106 16.87 -13.26 8.39
C ARG A 106 17.09 -14.71 7.94
N PRO A 107 16.26 -15.22 7.01
CA PRO A 107 15.08 -14.58 6.39
C PRO A 107 13.89 -14.54 7.35
N ARG A 108 13.10 -13.47 7.31
CA ARG A 108 11.96 -13.22 8.22
C ARG A 108 10.68 -12.77 7.50
N LEU A 109 10.71 -12.72 6.17
CA LEU A 109 9.56 -12.46 5.31
C LEU A 109 9.52 -13.55 4.24
N PHE A 110 8.40 -14.24 4.13
CA PHE A 110 8.22 -15.38 3.23
C PHE A 110 7.01 -15.14 2.34
N ARG A 111 7.05 -15.68 1.11
CA ARG A 111 5.90 -15.76 0.20
C ARG A 111 5.36 -17.17 0.22
N LEU A 112 4.05 -17.30 0.36
CA LEU A 112 3.35 -18.58 0.20
C LEU A 112 2.85 -18.65 -1.25
N VAL A 113 3.70 -19.12 -2.15
CA VAL A 113 3.44 -19.12 -3.61
C VAL A 113 2.40 -20.15 -3.99
N GLU A 114 2.20 -21.19 -3.18
CA GLU A 114 1.26 -22.28 -3.42
C GLU A 114 -0.21 -21.86 -3.18
N ASP A 115 -0.43 -20.72 -2.53
CA ASP A 115 -1.76 -20.23 -2.19
C ASP A 115 -2.30 -19.17 -3.20
N GLU A 116 -1.64 -18.99 -4.37
CA GLU A 116 -2.02 -18.02 -5.41
C GLU A 116 -2.85 -18.65 -6.56
#